data_eba68c12496fcf0f0cd7261a34d736f8
#
_entry.id   eba68c12496fcf0f0cd7261a34d736f8
#
_cell.length_a   1.000
_cell.length_b   1.000
_cell.length_c   1.000
_cell.angle_alpha   90.00
_cell.angle_beta   90.00
_cell.angle_gamma   90.00
#
_symmetry.space_group_name_H-M   'P 1'
#
loop_
_entity.id
_entity.type
_entity.pdbx_description
1 polymer ?
#
loop_
_entity_poly.entity_id
_entity_poly.type
_entity_poly.pdbx_seq_one_letter_code
_entity_poly.pdbx_strand_id
1 'polypeptide(L)'
;MAFTGLNLDRLQWFANALLASFGWQEGKVFSLAALFNLATAALILFCFVFSVWLVRGKARYPLGHRLVGAFFLAGAVCFALLYGLTNSGHSDRYLLPLAILSVPLLEIMLADCTPLHRPDARGLTALLAAILLLRAGTDYRAAAVATNPNQGAAQFLVQNGYRDGYASFWDGNVMTELTDGTLNVWTLTPNSVPELRPWLQVTSHLQTPPQGKIFFVISKWEAYGERQPTTQALADAMPEDALIYEDETVKIYGFASDEAMRQACGFAAFP
;
A
#
# COMPACT_ATOMS: atom_id res chain seq x y z
N MET A 1 0.82 18.66 4.60
CA MET A 1 1.36 18.00 5.81
C MET A 1 1.41 19.06 6.92
N ALA A 2 0.62 18.92 7.98
CA ALA A 2 0.58 19.90 9.09
C ALA A 2 1.14 19.25 10.37
N PHE A 3 1.81 20.07 11.20
CA PHE A 3 2.29 19.68 12.52
C PHE A 3 1.10 19.68 13.50
N THR A 4 0.85 18.57 14.19
CA THR A 4 -0.32 18.43 15.09
C THR A 4 0.05 18.23 16.56
N GLY A 5 1.35 18.25 16.88
CA GLY A 5 1.86 17.90 18.20
C GLY A 5 1.89 16.38 18.44
N LEU A 6 2.48 15.97 19.58
CA LEU A 6 2.60 14.56 19.95
C LEU A 6 1.22 13.97 20.25
N ASN A 7 0.86 12.88 19.54
CA ASN A 7 -0.39 12.16 19.74
C ASN A 7 -0.09 10.66 20.01
N LEU A 8 -0.58 10.17 21.15
CA LEU A 8 -0.34 8.79 21.58
C LEU A 8 -1.02 7.76 20.66
N ASP A 9 -2.21 8.05 20.16
CA ASP A 9 -2.93 7.15 19.24
C ASP A 9 -2.14 6.94 17.94
N ARG A 10 -1.45 8.00 17.49
CA ARG A 10 -0.58 7.93 16.30
C ARG A 10 0.70 7.16 16.56
N LEU A 11 1.25 7.21 17.78
CA LEU A 11 2.38 6.35 18.16
C LEU A 11 1.96 4.89 18.23
N GLN A 12 0.76 4.59 18.72
CA GLN A 12 0.19 3.24 18.65
C GLN A 12 -0.01 2.80 17.19
N TRP A 13 -0.48 3.71 16.34
CA TRP A 13 -0.57 3.48 14.90
C TRP A 13 0.78 3.16 14.25
N PHE A 14 1.82 3.90 14.62
CA PHE A 14 3.19 3.61 14.18
C PHE A 14 3.64 2.21 14.62
N ALA A 15 3.40 1.84 15.87
CA ALA A 15 3.73 0.52 16.37
C ALA A 15 2.99 -0.60 15.61
N ASN A 16 1.71 -0.44 15.35
CA ASN A 16 0.92 -1.39 14.57
C ASN A 16 1.40 -1.48 13.12
N ALA A 17 1.68 -0.35 12.47
CA ALA A 17 2.22 -0.31 11.12
C ALA A 17 3.62 -0.95 11.04
N LEU A 18 4.47 -0.75 12.06
CA LEU A 18 5.77 -1.41 12.15
C LEU A 18 5.60 -2.92 12.26
N LEU A 19 4.73 -3.40 13.14
CA LEU A 19 4.44 -4.82 13.28
C LEU A 19 3.92 -5.40 11.96
N ALA A 20 2.98 -4.73 11.30
CA ALA A 20 2.40 -5.15 10.02
C ALA A 20 3.46 -5.19 8.90
N SER A 21 4.36 -4.20 8.81
CA SER A 21 5.43 -4.16 7.80
C SER A 21 6.43 -5.31 7.92
N PHE A 22 6.58 -5.88 9.12
CA PHE A 22 7.38 -7.09 9.38
C PHE A 22 6.53 -8.37 9.30
N GLY A 23 5.25 -8.29 8.95
CA GLY A 23 4.38 -9.43 8.71
C GLY A 23 3.54 -9.87 9.91
N TRP A 24 3.28 -9.01 10.89
CA TRP A 24 2.33 -9.31 11.97
C TRP A 24 0.92 -9.45 11.41
N GLN A 25 0.21 -10.50 11.82
CA GLN A 25 -1.20 -10.73 11.46
C GLN A 25 -2.05 -10.83 12.72
N GLU A 26 -3.24 -10.28 12.67
CA GLU A 26 -4.26 -10.51 13.66
C GLU A 26 -4.74 -11.97 13.59
N GLY A 27 -4.82 -12.64 14.73
CA GLY A 27 -5.20 -14.04 14.77
C GLY A 27 -5.32 -14.61 16.18
N LYS A 28 -5.78 -15.86 16.27
CA LYS A 28 -5.94 -16.57 17.55
C LYS A 28 -4.60 -16.83 18.21
N VAL A 29 -4.56 -16.71 19.54
CA VAL A 29 -3.34 -16.84 20.37
C VAL A 29 -2.64 -18.20 20.20
N PHE A 30 -3.40 -19.27 19.93
CA PHE A 30 -2.86 -20.61 19.66
C PHE A 30 -3.06 -20.97 18.19
N SER A 31 -2.22 -20.45 17.31
CA SER A 31 -2.27 -20.70 15.88
C SER A 31 -0.89 -20.59 15.25
N LEU A 32 -0.75 -21.04 14.01
CA LEU A 32 0.48 -20.84 13.23
C LEU A 32 0.79 -19.33 13.06
N ALA A 33 -0.25 -18.49 12.97
CA ALA A 33 -0.10 -17.04 12.94
C ALA A 33 0.54 -16.49 14.24
N ALA A 34 0.21 -17.05 15.40
CA ALA A 34 0.84 -16.64 16.66
C ALA A 34 2.35 -16.96 16.70
N LEU A 35 2.75 -18.10 16.12
CA LEU A 35 4.18 -18.44 15.99
C LEU A 35 4.91 -17.45 15.08
N PHE A 36 4.29 -17.10 13.95
CA PHE A 36 4.84 -16.09 13.05
C PHE A 36 4.92 -14.71 13.70
N ASN A 37 3.90 -14.32 14.44
CA ASN A 37 3.90 -13.06 15.17
C ASN A 37 4.99 -13.00 16.25
N LEU A 38 5.22 -14.10 16.96
CA LEU A 38 6.32 -14.18 17.90
C LEU A 38 7.69 -14.04 17.22
N ALA A 39 7.88 -14.71 16.08
CA ALA A 39 9.09 -14.58 15.28
C ALA A 39 9.29 -13.14 14.75
N THR A 40 8.20 -12.50 14.31
CA THR A 40 8.20 -11.09 13.89
C THR A 40 8.61 -10.16 15.04
N ALA A 41 8.01 -10.30 16.21
CA ALA A 41 8.37 -9.51 17.39
C ALA A 41 9.83 -9.72 17.80
N ALA A 42 10.30 -10.96 17.77
CA ALA A 42 11.70 -11.30 18.07
C ALA A 42 12.65 -10.67 17.03
N LEU A 43 12.31 -10.68 15.75
CA LEU A 43 13.10 -10.04 14.70
C LEU A 43 13.19 -8.52 14.89
N ILE A 44 12.07 -7.85 15.15
CA ILE A 44 12.05 -6.40 15.39
C ILE A 44 12.91 -6.05 16.61
N LEU A 45 12.72 -6.75 17.72
CA LEU A 45 13.51 -6.54 18.94
C LEU A 45 15.00 -6.78 18.66
N PHE A 46 15.33 -7.85 17.94
CA PHE A 46 16.69 -8.13 17.49
C PHE A 46 17.27 -6.96 16.70
N CYS A 47 16.56 -6.46 15.67
CA CYS A 47 17.04 -5.37 14.84
C CYS A 47 17.36 -4.11 15.67
N PHE A 48 16.52 -3.75 16.63
CA PHE A 48 16.77 -2.63 17.53
C PHE A 48 17.99 -2.84 18.42
N VAL A 49 18.03 -3.95 19.16
CA VAL A 49 19.12 -4.26 20.10
C VAL A 49 20.45 -4.38 19.37
N PHE A 50 20.47 -5.10 18.26
CA PHE A 50 21.68 -5.31 17.47
C PHE A 50 22.18 -4.03 16.81
N SER A 51 21.29 -3.18 16.30
CA SER A 51 21.65 -1.87 15.75
C SER A 51 22.30 -0.97 16.81
N VAL A 52 21.74 -0.91 18.02
CA VAL A 52 22.33 -0.17 19.13
C VAL A 52 23.72 -0.72 19.47
N TRP A 53 23.88 -2.04 19.48
CA TRP A 53 25.15 -2.70 19.79
C TRP A 53 26.22 -2.42 18.72
N LEU A 54 25.86 -2.48 17.44
CA LEU A 54 26.75 -2.11 16.32
C LEU A 54 27.24 -0.65 16.42
N VAL A 55 26.31 0.27 16.64
CA VAL A 55 26.63 1.71 16.73
C VAL A 55 27.54 2.02 17.92
N ARG A 56 27.29 1.40 19.07
CA ARG A 56 28.12 1.58 20.28
C ARG A 56 29.50 0.96 20.15
N GLY A 57 29.66 -0.11 19.38
CA GLY A 57 30.89 -0.87 19.25
C GLY A 57 31.95 -0.26 18.34
N LYS A 58 32.27 1.06 18.47
CA LYS A 58 33.14 1.83 17.57
C LYS A 58 34.50 1.18 17.29
N ALA A 59 35.12 0.54 18.26
CA ALA A 59 36.43 -0.10 18.12
C ALA A 59 36.37 -1.53 17.59
N ARG A 60 35.17 -2.13 17.55
CA ARG A 60 34.99 -3.57 17.29
C ARG A 60 34.43 -3.87 15.90
N TYR A 61 33.61 -2.96 15.36
CA TYR A 61 32.91 -3.19 14.10
C TYR A 61 33.36 -2.23 13.00
N PRO A 62 33.46 -2.71 11.74
CA PRO A 62 33.74 -1.88 10.57
C PRO A 62 32.72 -0.75 10.45
N LEU A 63 33.11 0.36 9.83
CA LEU A 63 32.24 1.52 9.62
C LEU A 63 30.95 1.15 8.88
N GLY A 64 31.02 0.26 7.88
CA GLY A 64 29.85 -0.17 7.10
C GLY A 64 28.78 -0.84 7.99
N HIS A 65 29.16 -1.75 8.89
CA HIS A 65 28.22 -2.41 9.80
C HIS A 65 27.54 -1.41 10.74
N ARG A 66 28.31 -0.46 11.24
CA ARG A 66 27.78 0.60 12.11
C ARG A 66 26.84 1.55 11.38
N LEU A 67 27.10 1.82 10.12
CA LEU A 67 26.21 2.61 9.28
C LEU A 67 24.88 1.91 9.06
N VAL A 68 24.85 0.61 8.76
CA VAL A 68 23.60 -0.16 8.65
C VAL A 68 22.75 -0.05 9.92
N GLY A 69 23.37 -0.27 11.09
CA GLY A 69 22.67 -0.11 12.38
C GLY A 69 22.19 1.33 12.62
N ALA A 70 23.03 2.32 12.28
CA ALA A 70 22.67 3.74 12.42
C ALA A 70 21.50 4.14 11.49
N PHE A 71 21.48 3.66 10.24
CA PHE A 71 20.39 3.90 9.31
C PHE A 71 19.08 3.27 9.78
N PHE A 72 19.12 2.05 10.32
CA PHE A 72 17.93 1.43 10.90
C PHE A 72 17.36 2.26 12.06
N LEU A 73 18.20 2.65 13.03
CA LEU A 73 17.78 3.45 14.19
C LEU A 73 17.28 4.83 13.78
N ALA A 74 18.02 5.53 12.89
CA ALA A 74 17.62 6.84 12.40
C ALA A 74 16.29 6.77 11.65
N GLY A 75 16.12 5.77 10.77
CA GLY A 75 14.88 5.53 10.06
C GLY A 75 13.71 5.29 11.01
N ALA A 76 13.88 4.43 12.02
CA ALA A 76 12.85 4.17 13.01
C ALA A 76 12.45 5.45 13.78
N VAL A 77 13.43 6.25 14.21
CA VAL A 77 13.16 7.54 14.88
C VAL A 77 12.46 8.53 13.94
N CYS A 78 12.95 8.68 12.70
CA CYS A 78 12.34 9.57 11.72
C CYS A 78 10.88 9.20 11.44
N PHE A 79 10.58 7.91 11.26
CA PHE A 79 9.19 7.47 11.04
C PHE A 79 8.34 7.63 12.30
N ALA A 80 8.85 7.32 13.49
CA ALA A 80 8.12 7.56 14.73
C ALA A 80 7.77 9.04 14.92
N LEU A 81 8.70 9.95 14.61
CA LEU A 81 8.44 11.39 14.65
C LEU A 81 7.45 11.82 13.57
N LEU A 82 7.59 11.30 12.34
CA LEU A 82 6.69 11.59 11.25
C LEU A 82 5.25 11.20 11.59
N TYR A 83 5.05 9.97 12.05
CA TYR A 83 3.73 9.45 12.41
C TYR A 83 3.18 10.13 13.67
N GLY A 84 4.03 10.35 14.68
CA GLY A 84 3.60 10.91 15.96
C GLY A 84 3.32 12.41 15.94
N LEU A 85 3.96 13.18 15.07
CA LEU A 85 3.93 14.65 15.08
C LEU A 85 3.17 15.27 13.91
N THR A 86 2.80 14.51 12.88
CA THR A 86 2.18 15.05 11.67
C THR A 86 0.84 14.39 11.33
N ASN A 87 0.03 15.06 10.53
CA ASN A 87 -1.20 14.50 9.97
C ASN A 87 -1.00 13.80 8.63
N SER A 88 0.21 13.32 8.32
CA SER A 88 0.46 12.54 7.11
C SER A 88 -0.40 11.27 7.08
N GLY A 89 -0.86 10.92 5.91
CA GLY A 89 -1.55 9.65 5.68
C GLY A 89 -0.67 8.48 6.12
N HIS A 90 -1.27 7.50 6.80
CA HIS A 90 -0.56 6.37 7.36
C HIS A 90 -0.67 5.19 6.41
N SER A 91 0.48 4.59 6.04
CA SER A 91 0.53 3.36 5.26
C SER A 91 1.73 2.53 5.69
N ASP A 92 1.48 1.25 5.95
CA ASP A 92 2.50 0.28 6.39
C ASP A 92 3.67 0.20 5.41
N ARG A 93 3.38 0.38 4.10
CA ARG A 93 4.41 0.37 3.05
C ARG A 93 5.52 1.41 3.23
N TYR A 94 5.27 2.50 3.94
CA TYR A 94 6.32 3.49 4.23
C TYR A 94 7.38 2.96 5.21
N LEU A 95 7.07 1.92 5.96
CA LEU A 95 8.00 1.25 6.88
C LEU A 95 8.76 0.08 6.25
N LEU A 96 8.46 -0.29 4.99
CA LEU A 96 9.20 -1.32 4.26
C LEU A 96 10.73 -1.12 4.28
N PRO A 97 11.29 0.11 4.19
CA PRO A 97 12.73 0.30 4.31
C PRO A 97 13.32 -0.26 5.62
N LEU A 98 12.59 -0.19 6.74
CA LEU A 98 13.02 -0.79 8.01
C LEU A 98 13.00 -2.32 7.95
N ALA A 99 11.95 -2.90 7.36
CA ALA A 99 11.86 -4.34 7.15
C ALA A 99 12.99 -4.85 6.23
N ILE A 100 13.28 -4.14 5.14
CA ILE A 100 14.38 -4.47 4.22
C ILE A 100 15.74 -4.37 4.93
N LEU A 101 15.97 -3.38 5.77
CA LEU A 101 17.21 -3.22 6.54
C LEU A 101 17.44 -4.33 7.58
N SER A 102 16.42 -5.11 7.93
CA SER A 102 16.58 -6.29 8.78
C SER A 102 17.46 -7.37 8.12
N VAL A 103 17.45 -7.47 6.78
CA VAL A 103 18.21 -8.46 6.03
C VAL A 103 19.72 -8.27 6.20
N PRO A 104 20.33 -7.09 5.90
CA PRO A 104 21.75 -6.88 6.13
C PRO A 104 22.11 -6.93 7.62
N LEU A 105 21.22 -6.57 8.56
CA LEU A 105 21.48 -6.75 9.99
C LEU A 105 21.62 -8.22 10.36
N LEU A 106 20.75 -9.10 9.82
CA LEU A 106 20.86 -10.55 10.02
C LEU A 106 22.14 -11.10 9.38
N GLU A 107 22.50 -10.64 8.17
CA GLU A 107 23.73 -11.04 7.48
C GLU A 107 24.97 -10.69 8.30
N ILE A 108 25.08 -9.45 8.77
CA ILE A 108 26.19 -8.99 9.64
C ILE A 108 26.29 -9.85 10.91
N MET A 109 25.15 -10.18 11.51
CA MET A 109 25.14 -11.02 12.69
C MET A 109 25.66 -12.42 12.39
N LEU A 110 25.22 -13.02 11.29
CA LEU A 110 25.59 -14.38 10.91
C LEU A 110 27.05 -14.51 10.46
N ALA A 111 27.54 -13.51 9.69
CA ALA A 111 28.87 -13.54 9.11
C ALA A 111 29.98 -13.13 10.10
N ASP A 112 29.75 -12.04 10.85
CA ASP A 112 30.83 -11.33 11.53
C ASP A 112 30.74 -11.32 13.05
N CYS A 113 29.59 -11.75 13.62
CA CYS A 113 29.45 -11.73 15.07
C CYS A 113 29.96 -13.01 15.74
N THR A 114 31.14 -12.93 16.27
CA THR A 114 31.83 -13.97 17.02
C THR A 114 31.11 -14.60 18.22
N PRO A 115 30.17 -13.94 18.93
CA PRO A 115 29.41 -14.62 19.99
C PRO A 115 28.55 -15.77 19.48
N LEU A 116 28.19 -15.76 18.19
CA LEU A 116 27.37 -16.75 17.49
C LEU A 116 28.14 -17.97 16.97
N HIS A 117 29.43 -18.11 17.26
CA HIS A 117 30.11 -19.39 17.09
C HIS A 117 29.61 -20.46 18.08
N ARG A 118 28.70 -20.09 18.97
CA ARG A 118 27.96 -21.05 19.79
C ARG A 118 26.90 -21.73 18.91
N PRO A 119 26.89 -23.08 18.85
CA PRO A 119 25.93 -23.83 18.01
C PRO A 119 24.47 -23.45 18.31
N ASP A 120 24.16 -23.13 19.57
CA ASP A 120 22.81 -22.76 20.02
C ASP A 120 22.28 -21.47 19.35
N ALA A 121 23.13 -20.46 19.21
CA ALA A 121 22.73 -19.19 18.59
C ALA A 121 22.55 -19.31 17.06
N ARG A 122 23.38 -20.11 16.41
CA ARG A 122 23.21 -20.44 14.97
C ARG A 122 21.93 -21.23 14.75
N GLY A 123 21.63 -22.21 15.60
CA GLY A 123 20.40 -22.98 15.55
C GLY A 123 19.15 -22.09 15.71
N LEU A 124 19.14 -21.17 16.68
CA LEU A 124 18.04 -20.23 16.89
C LEU A 124 17.85 -19.30 15.68
N THR A 125 18.94 -18.78 15.12
CA THR A 125 18.85 -17.90 13.96
C THR A 125 18.38 -18.65 12.71
N ALA A 126 18.87 -19.89 12.50
CA ALA A 126 18.39 -20.72 11.39
C ALA A 126 16.91 -21.05 11.56
N LEU A 127 16.45 -21.35 12.77
CA LEU A 127 15.03 -21.57 13.07
C LEU A 127 14.20 -20.32 12.77
N LEU A 128 14.63 -19.14 13.21
CA LEU A 128 13.95 -17.86 12.94
C LEU A 128 13.87 -17.60 11.42
N ALA A 129 14.98 -17.77 10.72
CA ALA A 129 15.00 -17.62 9.26
C ALA A 129 14.06 -18.61 8.57
N ALA A 130 14.03 -19.88 8.99
CA ALA A 130 13.13 -20.89 8.44
C ALA A 130 11.65 -20.53 8.67
N ILE A 131 11.30 -20.02 9.84
CA ILE A 131 9.94 -19.56 10.15
C ILE A 131 9.55 -18.38 9.25
N LEU A 132 10.43 -17.40 9.07
CA LEU A 132 10.17 -16.25 8.23
C LEU A 132 10.06 -16.62 6.73
N LEU A 133 10.90 -17.56 6.26
CA LEU A 133 10.81 -18.08 4.90
C LEU A 133 9.52 -18.89 4.68
N LEU A 134 9.13 -19.71 5.65
CA LEU A 134 7.86 -20.45 5.59
C LEU A 134 6.69 -19.45 5.53
N ARG A 135 6.74 -18.40 6.34
CA ARG A 135 5.76 -17.32 6.30
C ARG A 135 5.69 -16.65 4.94
N ALA A 136 6.84 -16.20 4.39
CA ALA A 136 6.89 -15.58 3.07
C ALA A 136 6.33 -16.51 1.98
N GLY A 137 6.60 -17.81 2.07
CA GLY A 137 6.05 -18.81 1.15
C GLY A 137 4.52 -18.96 1.26
N THR A 138 3.96 -18.88 2.47
CA THR A 138 2.49 -18.92 2.66
C THR A 138 1.82 -17.66 2.14
N ASP A 139 2.40 -16.49 2.40
CA ASP A 139 1.88 -15.20 1.93
C ASP A 139 1.99 -15.10 0.40
N TYR A 140 3.09 -15.56 -0.20
CA TYR A 140 3.25 -15.64 -1.65
C TYR A 140 2.18 -16.53 -2.30
N ARG A 141 1.92 -17.72 -1.74
CA ARG A 141 0.86 -18.60 -2.24
C ARG A 141 -0.52 -17.96 -2.14
N ALA A 142 -0.83 -17.31 -1.03
CA ALA A 142 -2.09 -16.59 -0.86
C ALA A 142 -2.22 -15.47 -1.90
N ALA A 143 -1.18 -14.68 -2.11
CA ALA A 143 -1.16 -13.62 -3.11
C ALA A 143 -1.27 -14.15 -4.55
N ALA A 144 -0.62 -15.28 -4.86
CA ALA A 144 -0.64 -15.87 -6.20
C ALA A 144 -2.02 -16.41 -6.63
N VAL A 145 -2.90 -16.74 -5.66
CA VAL A 145 -4.26 -17.20 -5.94
C VAL A 145 -5.32 -16.11 -5.73
N ALA A 146 -4.93 -14.97 -5.15
CA ALA A 146 -5.82 -13.85 -4.99
C ALA A 146 -6.08 -13.19 -6.35
N THR A 147 -7.34 -13.12 -6.74
CA THR A 147 -7.75 -12.34 -7.90
C THR A 147 -7.84 -10.86 -7.51
N ASN A 148 -7.39 -9.99 -8.42
CA ASN A 148 -7.58 -8.55 -8.20
C ASN A 148 -9.10 -8.25 -8.21
N PRO A 149 -9.64 -7.55 -7.20
CA PRO A 149 -11.07 -7.26 -7.14
C PRO A 149 -11.59 -6.50 -8.36
N ASN A 150 -10.75 -5.71 -9.04
CA ASN A 150 -11.12 -4.97 -10.24
C ASN A 150 -11.06 -5.81 -11.54
N GLN A 151 -10.63 -7.09 -11.47
CA GLN A 151 -10.44 -7.91 -12.67
C GLN A 151 -11.74 -8.18 -13.42
N GLY A 152 -12.82 -8.48 -12.71
CA GLY A 152 -14.15 -8.70 -13.32
C GLY A 152 -14.65 -7.46 -14.04
N ALA A 153 -14.54 -6.31 -13.39
CA ALA A 153 -14.92 -5.01 -13.93
C ALA A 153 -14.10 -4.64 -15.18
N ALA A 154 -12.79 -4.82 -15.13
CA ALA A 154 -11.90 -4.55 -16.27
C ALA A 154 -12.21 -5.44 -17.48
N GLN A 155 -12.43 -6.75 -17.25
CA GLN A 155 -12.84 -7.69 -18.31
C GLN A 155 -14.20 -7.33 -18.92
N PHE A 156 -15.17 -6.96 -18.08
CA PHE A 156 -16.49 -6.52 -18.53
C PHE A 156 -16.37 -5.33 -19.48
N LEU A 157 -15.58 -4.31 -19.14
CA LEU A 157 -15.38 -3.12 -19.97
C LEU A 157 -14.79 -3.49 -21.34
N VAL A 158 -13.74 -4.29 -21.38
CA VAL A 158 -13.09 -4.73 -22.62
C VAL A 158 -14.07 -5.53 -23.49
N GLN A 159 -14.80 -6.49 -22.91
CA GLN A 159 -15.76 -7.33 -23.63
C GLN A 159 -16.93 -6.52 -24.22
N ASN A 160 -17.32 -5.42 -23.58
CA ASN A 160 -18.38 -4.53 -24.05
C ASN A 160 -17.86 -3.37 -24.90
N GLY A 161 -16.61 -3.42 -25.36
CA GLY A 161 -16.03 -2.47 -26.31
C GLY A 161 -15.75 -1.08 -25.75
N TYR A 162 -15.63 -0.95 -24.43
CA TYR A 162 -15.13 0.27 -23.81
C TYR A 162 -13.61 0.31 -23.90
N ARG A 163 -13.06 1.50 -24.12
CA ARG A 163 -11.61 1.73 -24.13
C ARG A 163 -11.21 2.88 -23.21
N ASP A 164 -11.92 3.98 -23.30
CA ASP A 164 -11.59 5.24 -22.64
C ASP A 164 -12.57 5.51 -21.51
N GLY A 165 -12.10 6.07 -20.40
CA GLY A 165 -12.98 6.41 -19.29
C GLY A 165 -12.29 7.06 -18.11
N TYR A 166 -13.05 7.26 -17.05
CA TYR A 166 -12.63 7.90 -15.84
C TYR A 166 -12.69 6.96 -14.65
N ALA A 167 -11.73 7.08 -13.75
CA ALA A 167 -11.74 6.39 -12.47
C ALA A 167 -10.94 7.18 -11.43
N SER A 168 -11.00 6.74 -10.16
CA SER A 168 -10.04 7.17 -9.16
C SER A 168 -8.63 6.71 -9.55
N PHE A 169 -7.63 7.33 -8.94
CA PHE A 169 -6.22 6.97 -9.18
C PHE A 169 -5.93 5.48 -8.95
N TRP A 170 -6.49 4.91 -7.87
CA TRP A 170 -6.19 3.53 -7.50
C TRP A 170 -6.85 2.52 -8.44
N ASP A 171 -8.09 2.76 -8.83
CA ASP A 171 -8.82 1.86 -9.72
C ASP A 171 -8.34 2.01 -11.18
N GLY A 172 -8.12 3.25 -11.63
CA GLY A 172 -7.75 3.53 -13.00
C GLY A 172 -6.43 2.90 -13.43
N ASN A 173 -5.37 3.07 -12.64
CA ASN A 173 -4.07 2.48 -12.95
C ASN A 173 -4.11 0.95 -12.92
N VAL A 174 -4.84 0.37 -11.95
CA VAL A 174 -5.00 -1.09 -11.85
C VAL A 174 -5.77 -1.64 -13.04
N MET A 175 -6.87 -1.00 -13.48
CA MET A 175 -7.63 -1.45 -14.65
C MET A 175 -6.82 -1.37 -15.94
N THR A 176 -6.01 -0.33 -16.12
CA THR A 176 -5.09 -0.21 -17.24
C THR A 176 -4.06 -1.35 -17.25
N GLU A 177 -3.49 -1.67 -16.09
CA GLU A 177 -2.52 -2.77 -15.94
C GLU A 177 -3.16 -4.14 -16.19
N LEU A 178 -4.33 -4.42 -15.62
CA LEU A 178 -5.06 -5.68 -15.78
C LEU A 178 -5.49 -5.98 -17.22
N THR A 179 -5.47 -4.99 -18.08
CA THR A 179 -5.88 -5.10 -19.49
C THR A 179 -4.75 -4.85 -20.48
N ASP A 180 -3.49 -4.89 -20.02
CA ASP A 180 -2.30 -4.62 -20.83
C ASP A 180 -2.41 -3.31 -21.63
N GLY A 181 -2.99 -2.27 -21.01
CA GLY A 181 -3.19 -0.96 -21.63
C GLY A 181 -4.36 -0.89 -22.64
N THR A 182 -5.21 -1.90 -22.73
CA THR A 182 -6.42 -1.86 -23.58
C THR A 182 -7.41 -0.82 -23.08
N LEU A 183 -7.57 -0.72 -21.74
CA LEU A 183 -8.30 0.36 -21.10
C LEU A 183 -7.37 1.53 -20.84
N ASN A 184 -7.80 2.70 -21.29
CA ASN A 184 -7.10 3.97 -21.16
C ASN A 184 -7.90 4.84 -20.18
N VAL A 185 -7.36 5.06 -18.98
CA VAL A 185 -8.14 5.62 -17.87
C VAL A 185 -7.58 6.97 -17.44
N TRP A 186 -8.43 7.98 -17.50
CA TRP A 186 -8.18 9.31 -16.94
C TRP A 186 -8.42 9.28 -15.43
N THR A 187 -7.37 9.52 -14.68
CA THR A 187 -7.48 9.47 -13.21
C THR A 187 -7.98 10.81 -12.66
N LEU A 188 -8.95 10.72 -11.77
CA LEU A 188 -9.59 11.85 -11.12
C LEU A 188 -9.19 11.95 -9.64
N THR A 189 -9.24 13.17 -9.10
CA THR A 189 -9.22 13.39 -7.66
C THR A 189 -10.60 13.06 -7.10
N PRO A 190 -10.70 12.40 -5.95
CA PRO A 190 -11.98 12.05 -5.33
C PRO A 190 -12.60 13.28 -4.62
N ASN A 191 -12.93 14.31 -5.37
CA ASN A 191 -13.56 15.53 -4.88
C ASN A 191 -15.02 15.59 -5.34
N SER A 192 -15.84 16.43 -4.69
CA SER A 192 -17.24 16.69 -5.08
C SER A 192 -17.38 17.22 -6.51
N VAL A 193 -16.38 17.97 -6.97
CA VAL A 193 -16.18 18.28 -8.39
C VAL A 193 -14.92 17.51 -8.80
N PRO A 194 -15.03 16.50 -9.67
CA PRO A 194 -13.89 15.70 -10.08
C PRO A 194 -12.98 16.55 -10.97
N GLU A 195 -11.71 16.58 -10.60
CA GLU A 195 -10.65 17.22 -11.36
C GLU A 195 -9.65 16.17 -11.81
N LEU A 196 -9.04 16.36 -12.97
CA LEU A 196 -7.95 15.50 -13.43
C LEU A 196 -6.79 15.52 -12.44
N ARG A 197 -6.33 14.35 -12.06
CA ARG A 197 -5.19 14.21 -11.19
C ARG A 197 -3.90 14.17 -12.02
N PRO A 198 -3.03 15.20 -11.95
CA PRO A 198 -1.84 15.27 -12.80
C PRO A 198 -0.76 14.27 -12.40
N TRP A 199 -0.87 13.68 -11.20
CA TRP A 199 0.14 12.79 -10.66
C TRP A 199 0.01 11.38 -11.20
N LEU A 200 1.13 10.83 -11.72
CA LEU A 200 1.23 9.49 -12.33
C LEU A 200 0.17 9.25 -13.43
N GLN A 201 -0.12 10.27 -14.21
CA GLN A 201 -1.01 10.19 -15.36
C GLN A 201 -0.25 10.52 -16.64
N VAL A 202 -0.65 9.92 -17.75
CA VAL A 202 -0.08 10.19 -19.07
C VAL A 202 -0.35 11.65 -19.45
N THR A 203 0.66 12.37 -19.95
CA THR A 203 0.54 13.81 -20.26
C THR A 203 -0.59 14.13 -21.24
N SER A 204 -0.84 13.25 -22.22
CA SER A 204 -1.95 13.42 -23.16
C SER A 204 -3.33 13.43 -22.49
N HIS A 205 -3.49 12.72 -21.35
CA HIS A 205 -4.74 12.73 -20.60
C HIS A 205 -5.03 14.08 -19.94
N LEU A 206 -4.01 14.91 -19.72
CA LEU A 206 -4.18 16.26 -19.18
C LEU A 206 -4.58 17.28 -20.27
N GLN A 207 -4.48 16.91 -21.55
CA GLN A 207 -4.68 17.79 -22.67
C GLN A 207 -5.95 17.49 -23.47
N THR A 208 -6.38 16.23 -23.49
CA THR A 208 -7.50 15.78 -24.29
C THR A 208 -8.45 14.89 -23.47
N PRO A 209 -9.77 15.10 -23.55
CA PRO A 209 -10.75 14.21 -22.92
C PRO A 209 -10.77 12.83 -23.60
N PRO A 210 -11.33 11.80 -22.92
CA PRO A 210 -11.56 10.50 -23.51
C PRO A 210 -12.50 10.61 -24.71
N GLN A 211 -12.34 9.70 -25.68
CA GLN A 211 -13.03 9.76 -26.96
C GLN A 211 -14.05 8.62 -27.14
N GLY A 212 -15.12 8.90 -27.86
CA GLY A 212 -16.15 7.90 -28.18
C GLY A 212 -16.95 7.46 -26.97
N LYS A 213 -17.31 6.18 -26.92
CA LYS A 213 -18.05 5.56 -25.81
C LYS A 213 -17.15 5.47 -24.59
N ILE A 214 -17.56 6.07 -23.50
CA ILE A 214 -16.75 6.16 -22.28
C ILE A 214 -17.40 5.47 -21.10
N PHE A 215 -16.58 5.15 -20.11
CA PHE A 215 -17.02 4.63 -18.82
C PHE A 215 -16.57 5.53 -17.65
N PHE A 216 -17.27 5.43 -16.53
CA PHE A 216 -16.91 6.08 -15.28
C PHE A 216 -16.97 5.06 -14.14
N VAL A 217 -15.87 4.86 -13.46
CA VAL A 217 -15.75 3.90 -12.35
C VAL A 217 -15.81 4.64 -11.02
N ILE A 218 -16.70 4.19 -10.15
CA ILE A 218 -16.79 4.63 -8.76
C ILE A 218 -16.51 3.45 -7.85
N SER A 219 -15.46 3.55 -7.06
CA SER A 219 -15.14 2.58 -6.02
C SER A 219 -16.16 2.66 -4.91
N LYS A 220 -16.78 1.54 -4.54
CA LYS A 220 -17.69 1.47 -3.39
C LYS A 220 -16.98 1.76 -2.08
N TRP A 221 -15.71 1.38 -1.99
CA TRP A 221 -14.90 1.67 -0.82
C TRP A 221 -14.62 3.17 -0.66
N GLU A 222 -14.36 3.88 -1.76
CA GLU A 222 -14.15 5.32 -1.75
C GLU A 222 -15.45 6.09 -1.57
N ALA A 223 -16.54 5.66 -2.22
CA ALA A 223 -17.83 6.35 -2.20
C ALA A 223 -18.58 6.19 -0.88
N TYR A 224 -18.56 4.99 -0.30
CA TYR A 224 -19.39 4.62 0.87
C TYR A 224 -18.56 4.32 2.12
N GLY A 225 -17.25 4.41 2.04
CA GLY A 225 -16.36 4.28 3.20
C GLY A 225 -16.33 5.56 4.04
N GLU A 226 -16.08 5.43 5.32
CA GLU A 226 -16.10 6.54 6.30
C GLU A 226 -15.13 7.71 5.98
N ARG A 227 -14.26 7.55 4.98
CA ARG A 227 -13.14 8.48 4.77
C ARG A 227 -13.33 9.53 3.67
N GLN A 228 -14.37 9.44 2.83
CA GLN A 228 -14.50 10.39 1.72
C GLN A 228 -15.96 10.76 1.40
N PRO A 229 -16.56 11.68 2.18
CA PRO A 229 -17.93 12.16 1.94
C PRO A 229 -18.12 12.83 0.56
N THR A 230 -17.05 13.26 -0.08
CA THR A 230 -17.08 13.93 -1.38
C THR A 230 -17.31 12.96 -2.55
N THR A 231 -16.78 11.74 -2.46
CA THR A 231 -17.00 10.71 -3.50
C THR A 231 -18.43 10.15 -3.43
N GLN A 232 -19.05 10.16 -2.24
CA GLN A 232 -20.47 9.83 -2.08
C GLN A 232 -21.36 10.77 -2.90
N ALA A 233 -21.15 12.10 -2.80
CA ALA A 233 -21.94 13.07 -3.55
C ALA A 233 -21.82 12.86 -5.08
N LEU A 234 -20.65 12.44 -5.55
CA LEU A 234 -20.43 12.09 -6.94
C LEU A 234 -21.20 10.81 -7.33
N ALA A 235 -21.13 9.77 -6.48
CA ALA A 235 -21.87 8.53 -6.70
C ALA A 235 -23.39 8.77 -6.75
N ASP A 236 -23.90 9.65 -5.88
CA ASP A 236 -25.33 10.01 -5.81
C ASP A 236 -25.76 10.90 -7.01
N ALA A 237 -24.83 11.59 -7.65
CA ALA A 237 -25.11 12.38 -8.84
C ALA A 237 -25.14 11.56 -10.16
N MET A 238 -24.65 10.31 -10.14
CA MET A 238 -24.67 9.45 -11.31
C MET A 238 -26.07 8.97 -11.64
N PRO A 239 -26.53 9.08 -12.91
CA PRO A 239 -27.84 8.63 -13.31
C PRO A 239 -27.96 7.10 -13.25
N GLU A 240 -29.05 6.59 -12.66
CA GLU A 240 -29.24 5.14 -12.49
C GLU A 240 -29.33 4.40 -13.83
N ASP A 241 -29.88 5.00 -14.86
CA ASP A 241 -30.00 4.44 -16.20
C ASP A 241 -28.65 4.32 -16.96
N ALA A 242 -27.61 5.01 -16.48
CA ALA A 242 -26.26 4.87 -16.99
C ALA A 242 -25.45 3.74 -16.30
N LEU A 243 -25.98 3.10 -15.25
CA LEU A 243 -25.30 2.00 -14.59
C LEU A 243 -25.22 0.79 -15.52
N ILE A 244 -24.01 0.33 -15.83
CA ILE A 244 -23.77 -0.79 -16.76
C ILE A 244 -23.16 -2.01 -16.09
N TYR A 245 -22.56 -1.82 -14.92
CA TYR A 245 -21.94 -2.90 -14.16
C TYR A 245 -21.88 -2.53 -12.66
N GLU A 246 -22.10 -3.52 -11.83
CA GLU A 246 -21.95 -3.39 -10.38
C GLU A 246 -21.49 -4.72 -9.77
N ASP A 247 -20.52 -4.67 -8.88
CA ASP A 247 -20.10 -5.78 -8.03
C ASP A 247 -19.89 -5.32 -6.57
N GLU A 248 -19.19 -6.10 -5.77
CA GLU A 248 -18.91 -5.75 -4.36
C GLU A 248 -17.94 -4.57 -4.22
N THR A 249 -17.15 -4.28 -5.24
CA THR A 249 -16.04 -3.33 -5.19
C THR A 249 -16.31 -2.03 -5.91
N VAL A 250 -16.97 -2.08 -7.08
CA VAL A 250 -17.18 -0.92 -7.95
C VAL A 250 -18.59 -0.83 -8.50
N LYS A 251 -18.98 0.39 -8.88
CA LYS A 251 -20.05 0.71 -9.82
C LYS A 251 -19.45 1.33 -11.06
N ILE A 252 -19.92 0.91 -12.24
CA ILE A 252 -19.48 1.46 -13.52
C ILE A 252 -20.67 2.03 -14.28
N TYR A 253 -20.53 3.26 -14.71
CA TYR A 253 -21.50 3.98 -15.49
C TYR A 253 -20.97 4.14 -16.91
N GLY A 254 -21.82 3.95 -17.92
CA GLY A 254 -21.49 4.03 -19.33
C GLY A 254 -22.18 5.20 -20.02
N PHE A 255 -21.42 5.92 -20.85
CA PHE A 255 -21.93 7.08 -21.59
C PHE A 255 -21.51 6.99 -23.06
N ALA A 256 -22.34 7.54 -23.95
CA ALA A 256 -22.04 7.57 -25.36
C ALA A 256 -20.82 8.45 -25.72
N SER A 257 -20.54 9.46 -24.88
CA SER A 257 -19.39 10.36 -25.02
C SER A 257 -19.11 11.09 -23.71
N ASP A 258 -17.97 11.77 -23.62
CA ASP A 258 -17.62 12.68 -22.52
C ASP A 258 -18.65 13.82 -22.39
N GLU A 259 -19.12 14.36 -23.50
CA GLU A 259 -20.17 15.39 -23.50
C GLU A 259 -21.50 14.88 -22.93
N ALA A 260 -21.91 13.65 -23.28
CA ALA A 260 -23.10 13.03 -22.71
C ALA A 260 -22.99 12.82 -21.20
N MET A 261 -21.82 12.43 -20.71
CA MET A 261 -21.55 12.34 -19.28
C MET A 261 -21.65 13.70 -18.59
N ARG A 262 -21.03 14.74 -19.16
CA ARG A 262 -21.08 16.11 -18.61
C ARG A 262 -22.51 16.62 -18.47
N GLN A 263 -23.35 16.38 -19.49
CA GLN A 263 -24.75 16.79 -19.48
C GLN A 263 -25.55 16.01 -18.41
N ALA A 264 -25.31 14.71 -18.27
CA ALA A 264 -26.03 13.86 -17.33
C ALA A 264 -25.64 14.11 -15.87
N CYS A 265 -24.36 14.32 -15.59
CA CYS A 265 -23.82 14.41 -14.23
C CYS A 265 -23.64 15.86 -13.75
N GLY A 266 -23.74 16.85 -14.62
CA GLY A 266 -23.58 18.26 -14.28
C GLY A 266 -22.16 18.70 -13.94
N PHE A 267 -21.13 17.88 -14.24
CA PHE A 267 -19.74 18.24 -14.05
C PHE A 267 -18.88 17.98 -15.30
N ALA A 268 -17.75 18.65 -15.36
CA ALA A 268 -16.75 18.44 -16.39
C ALA A 268 -15.36 18.23 -15.75
N ALA A 269 -14.69 17.15 -16.13
CA ALA A 269 -13.31 16.92 -15.71
C ALA A 269 -12.32 17.80 -16.51
N PHE A 270 -12.75 18.28 -17.68
CA PHE A 270 -12.04 19.27 -18.48
C PHE A 270 -12.80 20.59 -18.47
N PRO A 271 -12.12 21.72 -18.44
CA PRO A 271 -12.71 23.05 -18.50
C PRO A 271 -13.44 23.33 -19.80
#